data_ac6429f92bf20195693845f8bec6364c
#
_entry.id   ac6429f92bf20195693845f8bec6364c
#
_cell.length_a   1.000
_cell.length_b   1.000
_cell.length_c   1.000
_cell.angle_alpha   90.00
_cell.angle_beta   90.00
_cell.angle_gamma   90.00
#
_symmetry.space_group_name_H-M   'P 1'
#
loop_
_entity.id
_entity.type
_entity.pdbx_description
1 polymer ?
#
loop_
_entity_poly.entity_id
_entity_poly.type
_entity_poly.pdbx_seq_one_letter_code
_entity_poly.pdbx_strand_id
1 'polypeptide(L)'
;LVADTDKTIDAKVTFTDAAGNSSTVNDTQTYTLDTAAPSAPVIDPVNGTDPITGTAEPGSTVTVTYPNGDTATVVAGPDGSWSVPNPGLNDGDEVEAIATDPAGNPSLPGTAIVDAVGPNTDGVNFTVDSVTADNVINASEASGNVTVTGVLKNVPADAANTVVTVDQWPDVYCNCR
;
A
#
# COMPACT_ATOMS: atom_id res chain seq x y z
N LEU A 1 7.61 -1.13 -37.18
CA LEU A 1 8.70 -1.47 -36.26
C LEU A 1 8.49 -2.82 -35.57
N VAL A 2 7.24 -3.22 -35.27
CA VAL A 2 6.95 -4.53 -34.64
C VAL A 2 7.40 -5.71 -35.51
N ALA A 3 7.45 -5.55 -36.82
CA ALA A 3 7.90 -6.57 -37.76
C ALA A 3 9.42 -6.52 -38.04
N ASP A 4 10.13 -5.56 -37.43
CA ASP A 4 11.57 -5.41 -37.62
C ASP A 4 12.31 -6.41 -36.69
N THR A 5 12.95 -7.40 -37.28
CA THR A 5 13.56 -8.52 -36.59
C THR A 5 14.98 -8.22 -36.12
N ASP A 6 15.68 -7.27 -36.75
CA ASP A 6 17.06 -6.90 -36.39
C ASP A 6 17.15 -5.74 -35.42
N LYS A 7 16.03 -5.04 -35.17
CA LYS A 7 15.91 -3.92 -34.20
C LYS A 7 16.94 -2.83 -34.45
N THR A 8 17.19 -2.53 -35.71
CA THR A 8 18.09 -1.46 -36.15
C THR A 8 17.35 -0.46 -37.02
N ILE A 9 17.79 0.79 -36.96
CA ILE A 9 17.37 1.85 -37.88
C ILE A 9 18.57 2.22 -38.71
N ASP A 10 18.55 1.86 -39.96
CA ASP A 10 19.58 2.21 -40.94
C ASP A 10 19.24 3.53 -41.64
N ALA A 11 20.12 4.50 -41.51
CA ALA A 11 20.05 5.77 -42.22
C ALA A 11 21.08 5.82 -43.32
N LYS A 12 20.67 6.28 -44.49
CA LYS A 12 21.54 6.40 -45.69
C LYS A 12 21.39 7.78 -46.29
N VAL A 13 22.51 8.47 -46.50
CA VAL A 13 22.56 9.72 -47.24
C VAL A 13 23.42 9.49 -48.50
N THR A 14 22.87 9.82 -49.62
CA THR A 14 23.58 9.75 -50.91
C THR A 14 23.78 11.15 -51.48
N PHE A 15 25.01 11.48 -51.80
CA PHE A 15 25.39 12.73 -52.46
C PHE A 15 25.67 12.41 -53.95
N THR A 16 25.16 13.20 -54.86
CA THR A 16 25.41 13.04 -56.32
C THR A 16 25.95 14.38 -56.86
N ASP A 17 27.07 14.34 -57.57
CA ASP A 17 27.66 15.50 -58.21
C ASP A 17 26.96 15.83 -59.56
N ALA A 18 27.33 16.97 -60.18
CA ALA A 18 26.76 17.42 -61.44
C ALA A 18 27.09 16.49 -62.62
N ALA A 19 28.10 15.63 -62.51
CA ALA A 19 28.49 14.64 -63.50
C ALA A 19 27.78 13.28 -63.32
N GLY A 20 26.97 13.13 -62.26
CA GLY A 20 26.22 11.93 -61.95
C GLY A 20 26.95 10.94 -61.02
N ASN A 21 28.14 11.26 -60.50
CA ASN A 21 28.85 10.39 -59.57
C ASN A 21 28.22 10.48 -58.17
N SER A 22 28.03 9.34 -57.51
CA SER A 22 27.38 9.28 -56.20
C SER A 22 28.30 8.70 -55.11
N SER A 23 28.22 9.29 -53.93
CA SER A 23 28.86 8.79 -52.67
C SER A 23 27.79 8.64 -51.59
N THR A 24 27.92 7.60 -50.79
CA THR A 24 26.95 7.27 -49.75
C THR A 24 27.62 7.21 -48.37
N VAL A 25 26.96 7.78 -47.38
CA VAL A 25 27.28 7.63 -45.95
C VAL A 25 26.11 6.92 -45.30
N ASN A 26 26.40 5.91 -44.48
CA ASN A 26 25.42 5.16 -43.73
C ASN A 26 25.66 5.37 -42.23
N ASP A 27 24.58 5.33 -41.44
CA ASP A 27 24.61 5.26 -39.97
C ASP A 27 23.54 4.26 -39.53
N THR A 28 23.83 3.54 -38.42
CA THR A 28 22.95 2.50 -37.92
C THR A 28 22.76 2.71 -36.40
N GLN A 29 21.52 2.80 -35.98
CA GLN A 29 21.12 2.92 -34.58
C GLN A 29 20.31 1.72 -34.16
N THR A 30 20.72 1.06 -33.05
CA THR A 30 19.93 0.00 -32.43
C THR A 30 18.86 0.59 -31.52
N TYR A 31 17.74 -0.11 -31.40
CA TYR A 31 16.67 0.23 -30.44
C TYR A 31 16.18 -1.03 -29.72
N THR A 32 15.56 -0.84 -28.55
CA THR A 32 14.81 -1.89 -27.85
C THR A 32 13.34 -1.63 -28.02
N LEU A 33 12.58 -2.70 -28.26
CA LEU A 33 11.11 -2.65 -28.33
C LEU A 33 10.58 -3.40 -27.11
N ASP A 34 9.90 -2.67 -26.23
CA ASP A 34 9.13 -3.22 -25.12
C ASP A 34 7.65 -2.93 -25.34
N THR A 35 6.83 -3.97 -25.42
CA THR A 35 5.38 -3.91 -25.57
C THR A 35 4.66 -4.71 -24.51
N ALA A 36 5.39 -5.18 -23.49
CA ALA A 36 4.85 -5.96 -22.39
C ALA A 36 4.32 -5.00 -21.31
N ALA A 37 3.01 -4.93 -21.16
CA ALA A 37 2.42 -4.16 -20.08
C ALA A 37 2.69 -4.84 -18.71
N PRO A 38 2.89 -4.07 -17.62
CA PRO A 38 2.98 -4.60 -16.27
C PRO A 38 1.67 -5.28 -15.83
N SER A 39 1.76 -6.10 -14.80
CA SER A 39 0.56 -6.61 -14.12
C SER A 39 -0.21 -5.46 -13.44
N ALA A 40 -1.53 -5.63 -13.30
CA ALA A 40 -2.35 -4.68 -12.54
C ALA A 40 -1.80 -4.51 -11.12
N PRO A 41 -1.71 -3.27 -10.59
CA PRO A 41 -1.31 -3.03 -9.21
C PRO A 41 -2.24 -3.74 -8.23
N VAL A 42 -1.68 -4.19 -7.12
CA VAL A 42 -2.46 -4.62 -5.95
C VAL A 42 -2.52 -3.45 -4.99
N ILE A 43 -3.73 -3.12 -4.53
CA ILE A 43 -3.97 -2.11 -3.50
C ILE A 43 -4.24 -2.85 -2.20
N ASP A 44 -3.54 -2.48 -1.12
CA ASP A 44 -3.80 -3.00 0.22
C ASP A 44 -5.17 -2.52 0.73
N PRO A 45 -5.74 -3.12 1.80
CA PRO A 45 -6.97 -2.62 2.40
C PRO A 45 -6.87 -1.12 2.74
N VAL A 46 -7.85 -0.35 2.27
CA VAL A 46 -7.87 1.12 2.41
C VAL A 46 -8.87 1.53 3.47
N ASN A 47 -8.44 2.31 4.46
CA ASN A 47 -9.33 3.01 5.39
C ASN A 47 -9.50 4.49 5.00
N GLY A 48 -10.28 5.25 5.77
CA GLY A 48 -10.58 6.65 5.45
C GLY A 48 -9.44 7.65 5.67
N THR A 49 -8.31 7.25 6.30
CA THR A 49 -7.31 8.23 6.79
C THR A 49 -5.86 7.87 6.52
N ASP A 50 -5.48 6.59 6.61
CA ASP A 50 -4.09 6.17 6.41
C ASP A 50 -3.68 6.27 4.94
N PRO A 51 -2.39 6.46 4.63
CA PRO A 51 -1.90 6.44 3.26
C PRO A 51 -2.35 5.18 2.52
N ILE A 52 -2.69 5.33 1.25
CA ILE A 52 -3.01 4.20 0.38
C ILE A 52 -1.70 3.55 -0.04
N THR A 53 -1.58 2.25 0.21
CA THR A 53 -0.39 1.46 -0.09
C THR A 53 -0.72 0.30 -1.01
N GLY A 54 0.31 -0.32 -1.55
CA GLY A 54 0.15 -1.49 -2.39
C GLY A 54 1.44 -1.94 -3.05
N THR A 55 1.30 -2.84 -4.03
CA THR A 55 2.42 -3.35 -4.81
C THR A 55 2.15 -3.24 -6.31
N ALA A 56 3.22 -3.03 -7.08
CA ALA A 56 3.23 -2.98 -8.53
C ALA A 56 4.56 -3.50 -9.06
N GLU A 57 4.73 -3.51 -10.37
CA GLU A 57 6.02 -3.85 -10.98
C GLU A 57 7.10 -2.84 -10.54
N PRO A 58 8.27 -3.30 -10.04
CA PRO A 58 9.35 -2.43 -9.61
C PRO A 58 9.77 -1.46 -10.71
N GLY A 59 9.85 -0.17 -10.36
CA GLY A 59 10.22 0.89 -11.30
C GLY A 59 9.10 1.40 -12.20
N SER A 60 7.90 0.80 -12.17
CA SER A 60 6.73 1.35 -12.86
C SER A 60 6.21 2.60 -12.14
N THR A 61 5.57 3.49 -12.90
CA THR A 61 4.84 4.64 -12.36
C THR A 61 3.41 4.23 -12.07
N VAL A 62 3.03 4.24 -10.79
CA VAL A 62 1.66 3.96 -10.34
C VAL A 62 0.88 5.28 -10.29
N THR A 63 -0.25 5.32 -10.99
CA THR A 63 -1.21 6.42 -10.93
C THR A 63 -2.46 5.94 -10.21
N VAL A 64 -2.76 6.55 -9.07
CA VAL A 64 -3.97 6.29 -8.28
C VAL A 64 -4.99 7.37 -8.59
N THR A 65 -6.20 6.96 -8.97
CA THR A 65 -7.35 7.84 -9.23
C THR A 65 -8.32 7.75 -8.07
N TYR A 66 -8.68 8.88 -7.51
CA TYR A 66 -9.65 9.01 -6.43
C TYR A 66 -11.07 9.19 -6.97
N PRO A 67 -12.12 8.96 -6.14
CA PRO A 67 -13.53 9.09 -6.56
C PRO A 67 -13.92 10.45 -7.13
N ASN A 68 -13.24 11.53 -6.71
CA ASN A 68 -13.45 12.89 -7.20
C ASN A 68 -12.78 13.16 -8.57
N GLY A 69 -12.04 12.19 -9.12
CA GLY A 69 -11.29 12.30 -10.36
C GLY A 69 -9.88 12.89 -10.21
N ASP A 70 -9.47 13.31 -9.01
CA ASP A 70 -8.09 13.69 -8.75
C ASP A 70 -7.16 12.47 -8.81
N THR A 71 -5.88 12.70 -9.06
CA THR A 71 -4.89 11.62 -9.16
C THR A 71 -3.66 11.90 -8.31
N ALA A 72 -3.03 10.82 -7.82
CA ALA A 72 -1.70 10.82 -7.25
C ALA A 72 -0.80 9.85 -7.99
N THR A 73 0.48 10.20 -8.15
CA THR A 73 1.46 9.35 -8.84
C THR A 73 2.67 9.08 -7.96
N VAL A 74 3.20 7.87 -8.09
CA VAL A 74 4.42 7.44 -7.38
C VAL A 74 5.14 6.38 -8.21
N VAL A 75 6.45 6.27 -8.06
CA VAL A 75 7.23 5.17 -8.66
C VAL A 75 7.31 4.03 -7.66
N ALA A 76 6.97 2.83 -8.08
CA ALA A 76 7.11 1.61 -7.28
C ALA A 76 8.57 1.34 -6.94
N GLY A 77 8.84 1.03 -5.68
CA GLY A 77 10.17 0.75 -5.17
C GLY A 77 10.80 -0.51 -5.77
N PRO A 78 12.08 -0.79 -5.44
CA PRO A 78 12.76 -2.00 -5.92
C PRO A 78 12.12 -3.32 -5.46
N ASP A 79 11.38 -3.28 -4.36
CA ASP A 79 10.57 -4.38 -3.82
C ASP A 79 9.13 -4.39 -4.36
N GLY A 80 8.79 -3.44 -5.24
CA GLY A 80 7.47 -3.25 -5.80
C GLY A 80 6.52 -2.46 -4.92
N SER A 81 6.89 -2.06 -3.71
CA SER A 81 6.02 -1.31 -2.81
C SER A 81 5.80 0.14 -3.30
N TRP A 82 4.61 0.66 -3.03
CA TRP A 82 4.27 2.05 -3.31
C TRP A 82 3.32 2.61 -2.26
N SER A 83 3.29 3.94 -2.12
CA SER A 83 2.39 4.64 -1.19
C SER A 83 2.04 6.02 -1.73
N VAL A 84 0.77 6.41 -1.58
CA VAL A 84 0.28 7.76 -1.91
C VAL A 84 -0.55 8.32 -0.77
N PRO A 85 -0.67 9.65 -0.63
CA PRO A 85 -1.54 10.27 0.37
C PRO A 85 -2.99 9.83 0.19
N ASN A 86 -3.70 9.67 1.32
CA ASN A 86 -5.15 9.52 1.33
C ASN A 86 -5.78 10.92 1.52
N PRO A 87 -6.68 11.38 0.64
CA PRO A 87 -7.29 12.71 0.77
C PRO A 87 -8.41 12.79 1.81
N GLY A 88 -8.69 11.70 2.54
CA GLY A 88 -9.82 11.58 3.46
C GLY A 88 -11.03 10.97 2.72
N LEU A 89 -10.91 9.69 2.38
CA LEU A 89 -11.94 8.94 1.65
C LEU A 89 -13.06 8.47 2.59
N ASN A 90 -14.25 8.31 2.04
CA ASN A 90 -15.41 7.83 2.77
C ASN A 90 -15.58 6.32 2.60
N ASP A 91 -16.33 5.73 3.52
CA ASP A 91 -16.74 4.33 3.42
C ASP A 91 -17.49 4.05 2.11
N GLY A 92 -17.09 2.97 1.43
CA GLY A 92 -17.65 2.59 0.14
C GLY A 92 -17.09 3.32 -1.08
N ASP A 93 -16.21 4.30 -0.90
CA ASP A 93 -15.50 4.93 -2.01
C ASP A 93 -14.63 3.88 -2.74
N GLU A 94 -14.49 4.02 -4.07
CA GLU A 94 -13.62 3.17 -4.87
C GLU A 94 -12.38 3.94 -5.30
N VAL A 95 -11.21 3.33 -5.15
CA VAL A 95 -9.94 3.83 -5.69
C VAL A 95 -9.44 2.88 -6.78
N GLU A 96 -8.85 3.47 -7.83
CA GLU A 96 -8.27 2.74 -8.95
C GLU A 96 -6.78 3.05 -9.07
N ALA A 97 -5.96 2.05 -9.38
CA ALA A 97 -4.54 2.23 -9.64
C ALA A 97 -4.13 1.58 -10.95
N ILE A 98 -3.32 2.29 -11.75
CA ILE A 98 -2.73 1.80 -13.01
C ILE A 98 -1.22 1.95 -12.89
N ALA A 99 -0.48 0.89 -13.23
CA ALA A 99 0.97 0.93 -13.36
C ALA A 99 1.36 1.16 -14.82
N THR A 100 2.33 2.02 -15.05
CA THR A 100 2.91 2.24 -16.38
C THR A 100 4.41 1.98 -16.29
N ASP A 101 4.92 1.11 -17.15
CA ASP A 101 6.35 0.78 -17.18
C ASP A 101 7.20 1.94 -17.74
N PRO A 102 8.52 1.87 -17.68
CA PRO A 102 9.40 2.89 -18.27
C PRO A 102 9.32 3.01 -19.80
N ALA A 103 8.78 1.99 -20.49
CA ALA A 103 8.56 2.03 -21.93
C ALA A 103 7.24 2.70 -22.32
N GLY A 104 6.35 2.96 -21.34
CA GLY A 104 5.08 3.63 -21.53
C GLY A 104 3.90 2.67 -21.72
N ASN A 105 4.05 1.37 -21.44
CA ASN A 105 2.94 0.41 -21.52
C ASN A 105 2.12 0.44 -20.23
N PRO A 106 0.80 0.75 -20.26
CA PRO A 106 -0.04 0.76 -19.06
C PRO A 106 -0.56 -0.65 -18.76
N SER A 107 -0.70 -0.96 -17.47
CA SER A 107 -1.38 -2.15 -16.98
C SER A 107 -2.91 -2.05 -17.12
N LEU A 108 -3.59 -3.14 -16.83
CA LEU A 108 -4.99 -3.10 -16.41
C LEU A 108 -5.10 -2.43 -15.03
N PRO A 109 -6.27 -1.84 -14.71
CA PRO A 109 -6.48 -1.25 -13.39
C PRO A 109 -6.57 -2.30 -12.28
N GLY A 110 -6.00 -1.96 -11.11
CA GLY A 110 -6.32 -2.57 -9.83
C GLY A 110 -7.28 -1.67 -9.09
N THR A 111 -8.26 -2.22 -8.37
CA THR A 111 -9.24 -1.44 -7.61
C THR A 111 -9.33 -1.91 -6.17
N ALA A 112 -9.75 -1.00 -5.28
CA ALA A 112 -10.08 -1.31 -3.89
C ALA A 112 -11.25 -0.44 -3.43
N ILE A 113 -12.09 -1.01 -2.56
CA ILE A 113 -13.16 -0.28 -1.88
C ILE A 113 -12.65 0.14 -0.50
N VAL A 114 -12.93 1.38 -0.14
CA VAL A 114 -12.57 1.95 1.16
C VAL A 114 -13.51 1.42 2.23
N ASP A 115 -12.93 0.91 3.32
CA ASP A 115 -13.63 0.56 4.56
C ASP A 115 -13.21 1.58 5.64
N ALA A 116 -14.01 2.62 5.81
CA ALA A 116 -13.77 3.69 6.78
C ALA A 116 -14.55 3.50 8.08
N VAL A 117 -15.31 2.41 8.21
CA VAL A 117 -16.13 2.10 9.38
C VAL A 117 -15.41 1.08 10.26
N GLY A 118 -15.16 1.45 11.52
CA GLY A 118 -14.59 0.51 12.48
C GLY A 118 -15.53 -0.65 12.80
N PRO A 119 -15.01 -1.76 13.34
CA PRO A 119 -15.82 -2.91 13.73
C PRO A 119 -16.98 -2.52 14.64
N ASN A 120 -18.19 -3.07 14.38
CA ASN A 120 -19.34 -2.81 15.20
C ASN A 120 -19.16 -3.45 16.59
N THR A 121 -19.13 -2.61 17.62
CA THR A 121 -18.95 -3.03 19.02
C THR A 121 -20.29 -3.25 19.77
N ASP A 122 -21.43 -3.17 19.10
CA ASP A 122 -22.73 -3.43 19.70
C ASP A 122 -22.81 -4.87 20.22
N GLY A 123 -23.06 -4.99 21.54
CA GLY A 123 -23.15 -6.30 22.20
C GLY A 123 -21.80 -6.93 22.58
N VAL A 124 -20.68 -6.30 22.27
CA VAL A 124 -19.38 -6.72 22.82
C VAL A 124 -19.41 -6.58 24.35
N ASN A 125 -19.02 -7.63 25.04
CA ASN A 125 -18.91 -7.64 26.49
C ASN A 125 -17.46 -7.88 26.90
N PHE A 126 -16.88 -6.91 27.56
CA PHE A 126 -15.56 -7.00 28.17
C PHE A 126 -15.69 -6.82 29.69
N THR A 127 -15.26 -7.81 30.43
CA THR A 127 -15.23 -7.79 31.90
C THR A 127 -13.86 -8.14 32.40
N VAL A 128 -13.40 -7.41 33.42
CA VAL A 128 -12.20 -7.73 34.17
C VAL A 128 -12.61 -8.42 35.46
N ASP A 129 -11.98 -9.53 35.78
CA ASP A 129 -12.23 -10.28 36.99
C ASP A 129 -11.63 -9.53 38.23
N SER A 130 -12.10 -9.89 39.40
CA SER A 130 -11.50 -9.41 40.66
C SER A 130 -10.01 -9.74 40.70
N VAL A 131 -9.18 -8.75 41.01
CA VAL A 131 -7.71 -8.90 41.01
C VAL A 131 -7.23 -9.78 42.17
N THR A 132 -7.98 -9.78 43.27
CA THR A 132 -7.79 -10.63 44.44
C THR A 132 -9.16 -11.14 44.91
N ALA A 133 -9.22 -12.06 45.86
CA ALA A 133 -10.45 -12.65 46.35
C ALA A 133 -11.44 -11.61 46.93
N ASP A 134 -10.93 -10.53 47.52
CA ASP A 134 -11.70 -9.43 48.12
C ASP A 134 -11.60 -8.13 47.31
N ASN A 135 -10.93 -8.17 46.12
CA ASN A 135 -10.62 -7.03 45.28
C ASN A 135 -9.81 -5.92 45.93
N VAL A 136 -9.04 -6.29 47.00
CA VAL A 136 -8.11 -5.40 47.71
C VAL A 136 -6.70 -5.99 47.62
N ILE A 137 -5.75 -5.22 47.18
CA ILE A 137 -4.34 -5.64 47.11
C ILE A 137 -3.67 -5.21 48.44
N ASN A 138 -3.35 -6.19 49.26
CA ASN A 138 -2.60 -5.95 50.51
C ASN A 138 -1.08 -5.93 50.26
N ALA A 139 -0.29 -5.55 51.26
CA ALA A 139 1.16 -5.41 51.14
C ALA A 139 1.90 -6.71 50.76
N SER A 140 1.36 -7.87 51.12
CA SER A 140 1.92 -9.17 50.77
C SER A 140 1.65 -9.50 49.28
N GLU A 141 0.46 -9.22 48.80
CA GLU A 141 0.06 -9.43 47.41
C GLU A 141 0.77 -8.43 46.47
N ALA A 142 0.95 -7.18 46.91
CA ALA A 142 1.68 -6.14 46.21
C ALA A 142 3.19 -6.44 46.04
N SER A 143 3.74 -7.35 46.86
CA SER A 143 5.15 -7.77 46.73
C SER A 143 5.42 -8.80 45.66
N GLY A 144 4.38 -9.33 45.00
CA GLY A 144 4.43 -10.35 43.97
C GLY A 144 3.86 -9.88 42.62
N ASN A 145 3.81 -10.80 41.68
CA ASN A 145 3.12 -10.56 40.43
C ASN A 145 1.61 -10.65 40.61
N VAL A 146 0.89 -9.59 40.27
CA VAL A 146 -0.58 -9.59 40.24
C VAL A 146 -1.03 -9.94 38.85
N THR A 147 -1.84 -11.00 38.72
CA THR A 147 -2.41 -11.40 37.43
C THR A 147 -3.79 -10.78 37.27
N VAL A 148 -3.98 -10.02 36.22
CA VAL A 148 -5.28 -9.49 35.81
C VAL A 148 -5.86 -10.44 34.80
N THR A 149 -7.06 -10.96 35.06
CA THR A 149 -7.82 -11.80 34.15
C THR A 149 -9.14 -11.13 33.77
N GLY A 150 -9.75 -11.60 32.71
CA GLY A 150 -11.02 -11.07 32.23
C GLY A 150 -11.61 -11.90 31.13
N VAL A 151 -12.81 -11.56 30.72
CA VAL A 151 -13.54 -12.26 29.66
C VAL A 151 -13.96 -11.23 28.60
N LEU A 152 -13.62 -11.53 27.35
CA LEU A 152 -14.11 -10.82 26.19
C LEU A 152 -15.05 -11.73 25.41
N LYS A 153 -16.28 -11.27 25.15
CA LYS A 153 -17.31 -12.01 24.39
C LYS A 153 -17.85 -11.17 23.25
N ASN A 154 -18.37 -11.86 22.25
CA ASN A 154 -19.00 -11.25 21.05
C ASN A 154 -18.03 -10.29 20.33
N VAL A 155 -16.76 -10.71 20.16
CA VAL A 155 -15.81 -9.96 19.35
C VAL A 155 -16.37 -9.84 17.94
N PRO A 156 -16.37 -8.65 17.32
CA PRO A 156 -16.85 -8.47 15.96
C PRO A 156 -16.11 -9.38 14.98
N ALA A 157 -16.84 -9.97 14.03
CA ALA A 157 -16.27 -10.93 13.08
C ALA A 157 -15.29 -10.28 12.08
N ASP A 158 -15.40 -8.97 11.90
CA ASP A 158 -14.56 -8.10 11.06
C ASP A 158 -13.35 -7.51 11.82
N ALA A 159 -13.22 -7.77 13.13
CA ALA A 159 -12.07 -7.34 13.91
C ALA A 159 -10.84 -8.22 13.59
N ALA A 160 -9.91 -7.72 12.79
CA ALA A 160 -8.67 -8.44 12.45
C ALA A 160 -7.72 -8.59 13.64
N ASN A 161 -7.72 -7.65 14.58
CA ASN A 161 -6.90 -7.65 15.79
C ASN A 161 -7.69 -7.14 16.99
N THR A 162 -7.43 -7.73 18.15
CA THR A 162 -7.97 -7.26 19.43
C THR A 162 -6.82 -7.05 20.40
N VAL A 163 -6.66 -5.82 20.88
CA VAL A 163 -5.64 -5.45 21.87
C VAL A 163 -6.34 -5.02 23.15
N VAL A 164 -5.95 -5.63 24.27
CA VAL A 164 -6.38 -5.21 25.60
C VAL A 164 -5.24 -4.43 26.23
N THR A 165 -5.49 -3.15 26.52
CA THR A 165 -4.52 -2.28 27.19
C THR A 165 -4.98 -2.06 28.64
N VAL A 166 -4.07 -2.20 29.58
CA VAL A 166 -4.29 -1.84 30.98
C VAL A 166 -3.55 -0.52 31.19
N ASP A 167 -4.30 0.59 31.13
CA ASP A 167 -3.77 1.92 31.38
C ASP A 167 -3.86 2.24 32.87
N GLN A 168 -2.73 2.66 33.40
CA GLN A 168 -2.57 3.12 34.78
C GLN A 168 -2.82 2.07 35.87
N TRP A 169 -1.76 1.42 36.23
CA TRP A 169 -1.61 0.94 37.59
C TRP A 169 -1.36 2.19 38.47
N PRO A 170 -2.29 2.62 39.36
CA PRO A 170 -2.00 3.73 40.23
C PRO A 170 -0.76 3.39 41.05
N ASP A 171 0.19 4.30 41.14
CA ASP A 171 1.29 4.19 42.07
C ASP A 171 0.68 3.94 43.46
N VAL A 172 0.77 2.70 43.95
CA VAL A 172 0.34 2.36 45.28
C VAL A 172 1.40 2.97 46.21
N TYR A 173 1.18 4.21 46.64
CA TYR A 173 1.90 4.77 47.77
C TYR A 173 1.54 3.95 48.99
N CYS A 174 2.34 2.95 49.30
CA CYS A 174 2.34 2.34 50.61
C CYS A 174 2.74 3.41 51.63
N ASN A 175 1.76 4.08 52.21
CA ASN A 175 1.95 4.91 53.40
C ASN A 175 2.02 3.96 54.58
N CYS A 176 3.16 3.26 54.75
CA CYS A 176 3.47 2.50 55.94
C CYS A 176 3.68 3.48 57.10
N ARG A 177 2.71 3.60 58.02
CA ARG A 177 2.90 4.11 59.36
C ARG A 177 3.01 2.95 60.32
#